data_8e6f0e2b08befaf518470a4be857f584
#
_entry.id   8e6f0e2b08befaf518470a4be857f584
#
_cell.length_a   1.000
_cell.length_b   1.000
_cell.length_c   1.000
_cell.angle_alpha   90.00
_cell.angle_beta   90.00
_cell.angle_gamma   90.00
#
_symmetry.space_group_name_H-M   'P 1'
#
loop_
_entity.id
_entity.type
_entity.pdbx_description
1 polymer ?
#
loop_
_entity_poly.entity_id
_entity_poly.type
_entity_poly.pdbx_seq_one_letter_code
_entity_poly.pdbx_strand_id
1 'polypeptide(L)'
;MRIRIITCHDVYNAGASLQAYALMQYLKDCGHEVKIIDYKPDYLSRHYSLKAVNNPEYDRAGIREIYLLVKMPGRIKKLFSKRKYRFDAFRKNALELTDTTYRTCEELKNIEEADLYLAGSDQIWHCLLYTSDA
;
A
#
# COMPACT_ATOMS: atom_id res chain seq x y z
N MET A 1 6.33 23.86 -8.29
CA MET A 1 6.09 22.74 -9.20
C MET A 1 5.09 21.80 -8.55
N ARG A 2 4.25 21.16 -9.35
CA ARG A 2 3.36 20.07 -8.89
C ARG A 2 4.12 18.74 -9.02
N ILE A 3 4.32 18.07 -7.90
CA ILE A 3 5.05 16.80 -7.83
C ILE A 3 4.11 15.70 -7.38
N ARG A 4 4.16 14.55 -8.06
CA ARG A 4 3.42 13.34 -7.68
C ARG A 4 4.41 12.23 -7.37
N ILE A 5 4.24 11.61 -6.18
CA ILE A 5 5.15 10.57 -5.68
C ILE A 5 4.43 9.23 -5.75
N ILE A 6 5.01 8.23 -6.38
CA ILE A 6 4.59 6.85 -6.28
C ILE A 6 5.49 6.10 -5.31
N THR A 7 4.92 5.51 -4.26
CA THR A 7 5.66 4.77 -3.22
C THR A 7 4.73 3.81 -2.48
N CYS A 8 5.30 2.82 -1.79
CA CYS A 8 4.55 1.86 -0.98
C CYS A 8 4.05 2.51 0.32
N HIS A 9 3.00 3.30 0.25
CA HIS A 9 2.44 4.03 1.39
C HIS A 9 1.34 3.25 2.14
N ASP A 10 0.67 2.28 1.50
CA ASP A 10 -0.44 1.50 2.08
C ASP A 10 0.03 0.16 2.67
N VAL A 11 1.11 0.19 3.43
CA VAL A 11 1.70 -0.97 4.09
C VAL A 11 1.88 -0.71 5.59
N TYR A 12 1.73 -1.76 6.42
CA TYR A 12 1.95 -1.66 7.88
C TYR A 12 3.43 -1.81 8.23
N ASN A 13 4.27 -1.04 7.55
CA ASN A 13 5.72 -0.98 7.73
C ASN A 13 6.13 0.46 8.08
N ALA A 14 6.77 0.63 9.26
CA ALA A 14 7.14 1.94 9.74
C ALA A 14 8.19 2.63 8.84
N GLY A 15 9.14 1.86 8.31
CA GLY A 15 10.16 2.38 7.39
C GLY A 15 9.53 2.96 6.13
N ALA A 16 8.65 2.19 5.46
CA ALA A 16 7.97 2.64 4.26
C ALA A 16 7.09 3.89 4.53
N SER A 17 6.34 3.88 5.64
CA SER A 17 5.49 5.02 6.01
C SER A 17 6.29 6.29 6.29
N LEU A 18 7.40 6.16 7.02
CA LEU A 18 8.28 7.30 7.35
C LEU A 18 9.04 7.80 6.12
N GLN A 19 9.49 6.90 5.24
CA GLN A 19 10.15 7.28 4.00
C GLN A 19 9.21 8.06 3.07
N ALA A 20 7.96 7.60 2.92
CA ALA A 20 6.95 8.30 2.13
C ALA A 20 6.68 9.71 2.69
N TYR A 21 6.52 9.80 4.01
CA TYR A 21 6.30 11.08 4.71
C TYR A 21 7.50 12.02 4.57
N ALA A 22 8.71 11.53 4.84
CA ALA A 22 9.92 12.35 4.82
C ALA A 22 10.19 12.93 3.41
N LEU A 23 10.02 12.11 2.36
CA LEU A 23 10.19 12.56 0.98
C LEU A 23 9.14 13.63 0.62
N MET A 24 7.87 13.38 0.95
CA MET A 24 6.79 14.34 0.72
C MET A 24 7.05 15.65 1.45
N GLN A 25 7.40 15.59 2.74
CA GLN A 25 7.62 16.78 3.56
C GLN A 25 8.84 17.56 3.07
N TYR A 26 9.94 16.90 2.76
CA TYR A 26 11.15 17.55 2.23
C TYR A 26 10.84 18.37 0.97
N LEU A 27 10.11 17.79 0.02
CA LEU A 27 9.75 18.50 -1.22
C LEU A 27 8.76 19.64 -0.97
N LYS A 28 7.87 19.53 0.00
CA LYS A 28 6.98 20.61 0.43
C LYS A 28 7.76 21.75 1.06
N ASP A 29 8.74 21.44 1.90
CA ASP A 29 9.62 22.44 2.51
C ASP A 29 10.49 23.18 1.48
N CYS A 30 10.76 22.53 0.33
CA CYS A 30 11.37 23.16 -0.84
C CYS A 30 10.39 24.06 -1.64
N GLY A 31 9.15 24.21 -1.20
CA GLY A 31 8.16 25.10 -1.84
C GLY A 31 7.39 24.44 -3.00
N HIS A 32 7.30 23.11 -3.05
CA HIS A 32 6.55 22.40 -4.07
C HIS A 32 5.17 21.95 -3.59
N GLU A 33 4.22 21.85 -4.51
CA GLU A 33 2.94 21.19 -4.26
C GLU A 33 3.14 19.68 -4.46
N VAL A 34 2.99 18.89 -3.39
CA VAL A 34 3.33 17.47 -3.41
C VAL A 34 2.14 16.65 -2.93
N LYS A 35 1.77 15.63 -3.73
CA LYS A 35 0.83 14.58 -3.32
C LYS A 35 1.43 13.20 -3.60
N ILE A 36 1.11 12.24 -2.76
CA ILE A 36 1.43 10.83 -2.98
C ILE A 36 0.30 10.20 -3.78
N ILE A 37 0.63 9.48 -4.85
CA ILE A 37 -0.33 8.77 -5.67
C ILE A 37 -0.92 7.63 -4.84
N ASP A 38 -2.25 7.64 -4.63
CA ASP A 38 -2.94 6.60 -3.87
C ASP A 38 -3.08 5.32 -4.70
N TYR A 39 -1.94 4.67 -4.95
CA TYR A 39 -1.85 3.41 -5.69
C TYR A 39 -1.92 2.23 -4.74
N LYS A 40 -3.00 1.43 -4.86
CA LYS A 40 -3.31 0.27 -4.00
C LYS A 40 -3.57 -0.97 -4.84
N PRO A 41 -2.56 -1.55 -5.48
CA PRO A 41 -2.76 -2.77 -6.25
C PRO A 41 -3.13 -3.94 -5.33
N ASP A 42 -3.99 -4.80 -5.82
CA ASP A 42 -4.54 -5.92 -5.04
C ASP A 42 -3.46 -6.88 -4.53
N TYR A 43 -2.35 -7.03 -5.25
CA TYR A 43 -1.24 -7.90 -4.82
C TYR A 43 -0.55 -7.41 -3.55
N LEU A 44 -0.44 -6.09 -3.32
CA LEU A 44 0.13 -5.52 -2.08
C LEU A 44 -0.84 -5.65 -0.90
N SER A 45 -2.15 -5.54 -1.15
CA SER A 45 -3.18 -5.63 -0.11
C SER A 45 -3.54 -7.06 0.26
N ARG A 46 -3.20 -8.04 -0.59
CA ARG A 46 -3.57 -9.46 -0.43
C ARG A 46 -3.13 -10.04 0.92
N HIS A 47 -1.95 -9.68 1.42
CA HIS A 47 -1.44 -10.14 2.72
C HIS A 47 -2.26 -9.66 3.93
N TYR A 48 -3.03 -8.61 3.77
CA TYR A 48 -3.89 -8.04 4.82
C TYR A 48 -5.35 -8.44 4.67
N SER A 49 -5.70 -9.16 3.61
CA SER A 49 -7.05 -9.64 3.37
C SER A 49 -7.41 -10.78 4.33
N LEU A 50 -8.62 -10.72 4.90
CA LEU A 50 -9.16 -11.78 5.76
C LEU A 50 -9.28 -13.11 5.03
N LYS A 51 -9.50 -13.08 3.73
CA LYS A 51 -9.75 -14.26 2.88
C LYS A 51 -8.49 -14.75 2.15
N ALA A 52 -7.33 -14.11 2.34
CA ALA A 52 -6.11 -14.54 1.66
C ALA A 52 -5.60 -15.88 2.21
N VAL A 53 -5.32 -16.80 1.31
CA VAL A 53 -4.63 -18.06 1.60
C VAL A 53 -3.26 -17.95 0.94
N ASN A 54 -2.20 -17.86 1.77
CA ASN A 54 -0.83 -17.63 1.29
C ASN A 54 -0.14 -18.92 0.82
N ASN A 55 -0.70 -20.10 1.13
CA ASN A 55 -0.15 -21.37 0.71
C ASN A 55 -1.11 -22.03 -0.27
N PRO A 56 -0.68 -22.31 -1.52
CA PRO A 56 -1.52 -22.93 -2.54
C PRO A 56 -2.05 -24.32 -2.14
N GLU A 57 -1.38 -25.04 -1.24
CA GLU A 57 -1.87 -26.33 -0.73
C GLU A 57 -3.18 -26.22 0.06
N TYR A 58 -3.41 -25.09 0.72
CA TYR A 58 -4.63 -24.82 1.49
C TYR A 58 -5.72 -24.10 0.67
N ASP A 59 -5.47 -23.80 -0.60
CA ASP A 59 -6.45 -23.15 -1.49
C ASP A 59 -7.35 -24.15 -2.24
N ARG A 60 -7.33 -25.43 -1.81
CA ARG A 60 -8.23 -26.47 -2.32
C ARG A 60 -9.60 -26.39 -1.67
N ALA A 61 -10.65 -26.65 -2.44
CA ALA A 61 -12.03 -26.64 -1.95
C ALA A 61 -12.18 -27.58 -0.73
N GLY A 62 -12.84 -27.09 0.32
CA GLY A 62 -13.02 -27.78 1.60
C GLY A 62 -11.89 -27.49 2.61
N ILE A 63 -10.63 -27.53 2.21
CA ILE A 63 -9.48 -27.22 3.09
C ILE A 63 -9.40 -25.72 3.36
N ARG A 64 -9.66 -24.92 2.34
CA ARG A 64 -9.69 -23.46 2.43
C ARG A 64 -10.66 -22.93 3.50
N GLU A 65 -11.87 -23.50 3.53
CA GLU A 65 -12.91 -23.09 4.48
C GLU A 65 -12.52 -23.40 5.92
N ILE A 66 -12.00 -24.60 6.16
CA ILE A 66 -11.50 -25.01 7.48
C ILE A 66 -10.31 -24.14 7.90
N TYR A 67 -9.37 -23.90 7.01
CA TYR A 67 -8.21 -23.04 7.27
C TYR A 67 -8.64 -21.61 7.61
N LEU A 68 -9.60 -21.06 6.87
CA LEU A 68 -10.14 -19.72 7.13
C LEU A 68 -10.83 -19.67 8.49
N LEU A 69 -11.66 -20.65 8.84
CA LEU A 69 -12.35 -20.73 10.15
C LEU A 69 -11.36 -20.72 11.30
N VAL A 70 -10.30 -21.54 11.23
CA VAL A 70 -9.26 -21.63 12.28
C VAL A 70 -8.45 -20.33 12.40
N LYS A 71 -8.13 -19.67 11.26
CA LYS A 71 -7.31 -18.46 11.25
C LYS A 71 -8.09 -17.16 11.45
N MET A 72 -9.41 -17.19 11.27
CA MET A 72 -10.28 -16.02 11.36
C MET A 72 -10.16 -15.26 12.70
N PRO A 73 -10.22 -15.91 13.88
CA PRO A 73 -10.13 -15.17 15.15
C PRO A 73 -8.84 -14.38 15.30
N GLY A 74 -7.70 -14.98 14.92
CA GLY A 74 -6.40 -14.29 14.95
C GLY A 74 -6.29 -13.14 13.95
N ARG A 75 -6.93 -13.26 12.79
CA ARG A 75 -6.98 -12.20 11.77
C ARG A 75 -7.87 -11.04 12.19
N ILE A 76 -9.02 -11.34 12.76
CA ILE A 76 -9.92 -10.33 13.33
C ILE A 76 -9.21 -9.55 14.44
N LYS A 77 -8.52 -10.22 15.36
CA LYS A 77 -7.72 -9.56 16.41
C LYS A 77 -6.65 -8.62 15.81
N LYS A 78 -6.02 -8.99 14.71
CA LYS A 78 -5.05 -8.13 14.02
C LYS A 78 -5.70 -6.89 13.40
N LEU A 79 -6.93 -7.00 12.85
CA LEU A 79 -7.66 -5.86 12.32
C LEU A 79 -7.97 -4.80 13.38
N PHE A 80 -8.29 -5.22 14.59
CA PHE A 80 -8.55 -4.33 15.73
C PHE A 80 -7.31 -4.03 16.56
N SER A 81 -6.11 -4.30 16.03
CA SER A 81 -4.88 -4.02 16.76
C SER A 81 -4.60 -2.52 16.85
N LYS A 82 -4.11 -2.07 18.02
CA LYS A 82 -3.65 -0.68 18.21
C LYS A 82 -2.58 -0.27 17.18
N ARG A 83 -1.78 -1.24 16.71
CA ARG A 83 -0.78 -1.02 15.68
C ARG A 83 -1.44 -0.60 14.36
N LYS A 84 -2.42 -1.36 13.90
CA LYS A 84 -3.16 -1.03 12.67
C LYS A 84 -3.79 0.35 12.75
N TYR A 85 -4.49 0.63 13.85
CA TYR A 85 -5.11 1.94 14.07
C TYR A 85 -4.10 3.10 13.98
N ARG A 86 -2.90 2.94 14.57
CA ARG A 86 -1.85 3.97 14.53
C ARG A 86 -1.34 4.20 13.10
N PHE A 87 -1.15 3.13 12.30
CA PHE A 87 -0.75 3.28 10.90
C PHE A 87 -1.82 3.96 10.06
N ASP A 88 -3.08 3.55 10.22
CA ASP A 88 -4.20 4.14 9.49
C ASP A 88 -4.38 5.62 9.86
N ALA A 89 -4.25 5.96 11.15
CA ALA A 89 -4.29 7.35 11.62
C ALA A 89 -3.12 8.18 11.08
N PHE A 90 -1.90 7.63 11.10
CA PHE A 90 -0.72 8.30 10.54
C PHE A 90 -0.91 8.57 9.04
N ARG A 91 -1.32 7.55 8.26
CA ARG A 91 -1.57 7.71 6.83
C ARG A 91 -2.60 8.79 6.54
N LYS A 92 -3.71 8.78 7.28
CA LYS A 92 -4.80 9.75 7.09
C LYS A 92 -4.41 11.17 7.45
N ASN A 93 -3.59 11.35 8.49
CA ASN A 93 -3.31 12.68 9.06
C ASN A 93 -2.00 13.29 8.59
N ALA A 94 -1.03 12.45 8.17
CA ALA A 94 0.32 12.89 7.85
C ALA A 94 0.64 12.82 6.34
N LEU A 95 -0.04 11.97 5.57
CA LEU A 95 0.20 11.84 4.14
C LEU A 95 -0.87 12.58 3.34
N GLU A 96 -0.45 13.36 2.37
CA GLU A 96 -1.33 13.97 1.37
C GLU A 96 -1.39 13.08 0.14
N LEU A 97 -2.51 12.39 -0.03
CA LEU A 97 -2.75 11.49 -1.14
C LEU A 97 -3.48 12.20 -2.28
N THR A 98 -3.40 11.65 -3.49
CA THR A 98 -4.28 12.05 -4.59
C THR A 98 -5.74 11.74 -4.24
N ASP A 99 -6.67 12.52 -4.79
CA ASP A 99 -8.10 12.37 -4.52
C ASP A 99 -8.67 11.08 -5.10
N THR A 100 -8.00 10.54 -6.13
CA THR A 100 -8.37 9.28 -6.78
C THR A 100 -7.46 8.15 -6.32
N THR A 101 -8.06 7.00 -5.99
CA THR A 101 -7.34 5.75 -5.69
C THR A 101 -7.20 4.94 -6.98
N TYR A 102 -5.98 4.50 -7.28
CA TYR A 102 -5.64 3.68 -8.44
C TYR A 102 -5.31 2.24 -8.00
N ARG A 103 -5.83 1.24 -8.71
CA ARG A 103 -5.63 -0.18 -8.39
C ARG A 103 -4.86 -0.94 -9.44
N THR A 104 -4.92 -0.48 -10.69
CA THR A 104 -4.27 -1.14 -11.83
C THR A 104 -3.29 -0.20 -12.53
N CYS A 105 -2.33 -0.76 -13.26
CA CYS A 105 -1.41 0.03 -14.07
C CYS A 105 -2.13 0.81 -15.18
N GLU A 106 -3.27 0.29 -15.67
CA GLU A 106 -4.09 0.99 -16.68
C GLU A 106 -4.68 2.27 -16.12
N GLU A 107 -5.17 2.24 -14.88
CA GLU A 107 -5.71 3.42 -14.21
C GLU A 107 -4.64 4.50 -13.97
N LEU A 108 -3.37 4.09 -13.78
CA LEU A 108 -2.25 5.02 -13.64
C LEU A 108 -1.98 5.87 -14.89
N LYS A 109 -2.47 5.46 -16.07
CA LYS A 109 -2.39 6.28 -17.29
C LYS A 109 -3.24 7.54 -17.22
N ASN A 110 -4.23 7.57 -16.33
CA ASN A 110 -5.14 8.68 -16.13
C ASN A 110 -4.82 9.50 -14.86
N ILE A 111 -3.56 9.45 -14.41
CA ILE A 111 -3.11 10.26 -13.27
C ILE A 111 -3.22 11.76 -13.63
N GLU A 112 -3.56 12.57 -12.62
CA GLU A 112 -3.51 14.02 -12.72
C GLU A 112 -2.16 14.49 -13.27
N GLU A 113 -2.18 15.43 -14.21
CA GLU A 113 -0.98 16.04 -14.74
C GLU A 113 -0.14 16.70 -13.65
N ALA A 114 1.15 16.41 -13.66
CA ALA A 114 2.13 16.97 -12.76
C ALA A 114 3.39 17.38 -13.54
N ASP A 115 4.14 18.32 -12.96
CA ASP A 115 5.39 18.78 -13.56
C ASP A 115 6.51 17.74 -13.40
N LEU A 116 6.38 16.88 -12.35
CA LEU A 116 7.35 15.84 -12.03
C LEU A 116 6.67 14.64 -11.35
N TYR A 117 7.04 13.45 -11.80
CA TYR A 117 6.69 12.18 -11.14
C TYR A 117 7.93 11.56 -10.54
N LEU A 118 7.89 11.25 -9.24
CA LEU A 118 8.98 10.63 -8.49
C LEU A 118 8.57 9.24 -8.02
N ALA A 119 9.47 8.26 -8.21
CA ALA A 119 9.35 6.97 -7.57
C ALA A 119 10.11 6.97 -6.23
N GLY A 120 9.44 6.58 -5.16
CA GLY A 120 10.09 6.36 -3.87
C GLY A 120 11.09 5.21 -3.95
N SER A 121 12.16 5.27 -3.15
CA SER A 121 13.24 4.27 -3.16
C SER A 121 12.92 2.98 -2.39
N ASP A 122 11.70 2.82 -1.90
CA ASP A 122 11.25 1.61 -1.19
C ASP A 122 11.12 0.41 -2.16
N GLN A 123 10.53 -0.66 -1.76
CA GLN A 123 10.45 -1.97 -2.44
C GLN A 123 9.91 -1.94 -3.89
N ILE A 124 9.73 -0.76 -4.49
CA ILE A 124 9.32 -0.58 -5.89
C ILE A 124 10.25 -1.34 -6.86
N TRP A 125 11.53 -1.46 -6.53
CA TRP A 125 12.54 -2.16 -7.35
C TRP A 125 12.77 -3.61 -6.90
N HIS A 126 11.99 -4.13 -5.96
CA HIS A 126 12.17 -5.49 -5.48
C HIS A 126 11.57 -6.48 -6.48
N CYS A 127 12.43 -7.24 -7.17
CA CYS A 127 12.03 -8.16 -8.24
C CYS A 127 10.97 -9.19 -7.82
N LEU A 128 10.93 -9.60 -6.54
CA LEU A 128 9.93 -10.55 -6.04
C LEU A 128 8.50 -10.00 -6.03
N LEU A 129 8.30 -8.69 -6.08
CA LEU A 129 6.97 -8.09 -6.20
C LEU A 129 6.44 -8.12 -7.64
N TYR A 130 7.34 -8.24 -8.62
CA TYR A 130 7.00 -8.24 -10.04
C TYR A 130 6.98 -9.62 -10.67
N THR A 131 7.61 -10.62 -10.02
CA THR A 131 7.73 -11.99 -10.58
C THR A 131 6.69 -12.96 -10.04
N SER A 132 5.86 -12.57 -9.08
CA SER A 132 4.80 -13.44 -8.56
C SER A 132 3.57 -13.55 -9.47
N ASP A 133 3.49 -12.76 -10.53
CA ASP A 133 2.39 -12.75 -11.51
C ASP A 133 2.87 -13.08 -12.96
N ALA A 134 4.08 -13.61 -13.11
CA ALA A 134 4.60 -14.08 -14.39
C ALA A 134 4.47 -15.59 -14.55
#